data_f2c3640734893faab83c679905b6e375
#
_entry.id   f2c3640734893faab83c679905b6e375
#
_cell.length_a   1.000
_cell.length_b   1.000
_cell.length_c   1.000
_cell.angle_alpha   90.00
_cell.angle_beta   90.00
_cell.angle_gamma   90.00
#
_symmetry.space_group_name_H-M   'P 1'
#
loop_
_entity.id
_entity.type
_entity.pdbx_description
1 polymer ?
#
loop_
_entity_poly.entity_id
_entity_poly.type
_entity_poly.pdbx_seq_one_letter_code
_entity_poly.pdbx_strand_id
1 'polypeptide(L)'
;QLAFITAHFPAFIAESSSPIIQGSLISIVCNSVASLGALSIALIGLFNIIGSITAGAMGKYYTKKYLLSTIYTGRTIAAIIFIMLPITPTSVVIFSIVMGSLWLATVPLTSGIIGYIYGLKFMGTLYGIVFLSHQIGSFVGVWLGGLFYDIYGSYDIVWWVGIGVGAFSAIIHLPIKETPLSERKLIPA
;
A
#
# COMPACT_ATOMS: atom_id res chain seq x y z
N GLN A 1 -0.15 -7.17 -0.90
CA GLN A 1 0.69 -6.24 -1.66
C GLN A 1 1.72 -5.53 -0.77
N LEU A 2 1.31 -4.82 0.26
CA LEU A 2 2.20 -3.98 1.07
C LEU A 2 3.20 -4.80 1.90
N ALA A 3 2.74 -5.85 2.57
CA ALA A 3 3.60 -6.69 3.39
C ALA A 3 4.68 -7.40 2.55
N PHE A 4 4.34 -7.81 1.33
CA PHE A 4 5.31 -8.31 0.36
C PHE A 4 6.42 -7.27 0.09
N ILE A 5 6.04 -6.01 -0.17
CA ILE A 5 7.01 -4.94 -0.44
C ILE A 5 7.96 -4.75 0.76
N THR A 6 7.45 -4.65 1.99
CA THR A 6 8.34 -4.46 3.15
C THR A 6 9.28 -5.62 3.41
N ALA A 7 8.82 -6.84 3.18
CA ALA A 7 9.62 -8.04 3.46
C ALA A 7 10.65 -8.34 2.35
N HIS A 8 10.25 -8.16 1.07
CA HIS A 8 11.05 -8.62 -0.05
C HIS A 8 11.68 -7.50 -0.90
N PHE A 9 11.29 -6.22 -0.68
CA PHE A 9 11.76 -5.11 -1.50
C PHE A 9 13.29 -4.91 -1.48
N PRO A 10 13.98 -4.97 -0.34
CA PRO A 10 15.44 -4.89 -0.32
C PRO A 10 16.10 -6.02 -1.11
N ALA A 11 15.58 -7.25 -1.01
CA ALA A 11 16.08 -8.39 -1.76
C ALA A 11 15.82 -8.22 -3.27
N PHE A 12 14.62 -7.77 -3.64
CA PHE A 12 14.27 -7.47 -5.03
C PHE A 12 15.17 -6.38 -5.62
N ILE A 13 15.47 -5.31 -4.87
CA ILE A 13 16.43 -4.28 -5.31
C ILE A 13 17.81 -4.88 -5.51
N ALA A 14 18.26 -5.74 -4.60
CA ALA A 14 19.58 -6.36 -4.67
C ALA A 14 19.73 -7.26 -5.90
N GLU A 15 18.68 -7.96 -6.29
CA GLU A 15 18.64 -8.83 -7.47
C GLU A 15 18.53 -8.04 -8.77
N SER A 16 17.68 -7.01 -8.79
CA SER A 16 17.35 -6.23 -9.97
C SER A 16 18.31 -5.09 -10.26
N SER A 17 19.17 -4.72 -9.29
CA SER A 17 20.03 -3.56 -9.44
C SER A 17 21.16 -3.84 -10.40
N SER A 18 21.11 -3.21 -11.55
CA SER A 18 22.29 -2.91 -12.34
C SER A 18 23.33 -2.18 -11.47
N PRO A 19 24.65 -2.39 -11.71
CA PRO A 19 25.73 -1.80 -10.91
C PRO A 19 25.85 -0.27 -10.98
N ILE A 20 24.80 0.46 -11.34
CA ILE A 20 24.80 1.90 -11.64
C ILE A 20 24.42 2.74 -10.41
N ILE A 21 24.95 2.43 -9.25
CA ILE A 21 24.93 3.37 -8.13
C ILE A 21 26.01 4.44 -8.32
N GLN A 22 27.07 4.13 -9.05
CA GLN A 22 28.18 5.04 -9.32
C GLN A 22 27.74 6.15 -10.27
N GLY A 23 27.84 7.40 -9.83
CA GLY A 23 27.56 8.60 -10.63
C GLY A 23 26.18 9.24 -10.46
N SER A 24 25.31 8.70 -9.62
CA SER A 24 24.04 9.37 -9.26
C SER A 24 24.20 10.25 -8.03
N LEU A 25 23.38 11.32 -7.90
CA LEU A 25 23.33 12.15 -6.68
C LEU A 25 23.02 11.32 -5.44
N ILE A 26 22.38 10.18 -5.59
CA ILE A 26 22.03 9.23 -4.53
C ILE A 26 23.27 8.48 -4.03
N SER A 27 24.35 8.40 -4.82
CA SER A 27 25.62 7.80 -4.39
C SER A 27 26.28 8.51 -3.21
N ILE A 28 25.91 9.76 -2.96
CA ILE A 28 26.37 10.52 -1.78
C ILE A 28 25.78 9.93 -0.48
N VAL A 29 24.55 9.43 -0.54
CA VAL A 29 23.82 8.87 0.61
C VAL A 29 23.88 7.34 0.63
N CYS A 30 23.91 6.72 -0.54
CA CYS A 30 23.92 5.27 -0.69
C CYS A 30 25.13 4.82 -1.51
N ASN A 31 26.09 4.22 -0.83
CA ASN A 31 27.33 3.68 -1.45
C ASN A 31 27.21 2.18 -1.77
N SER A 32 26.10 1.54 -1.46
CA SER A 32 25.83 0.12 -1.71
C SER A 32 24.35 -0.15 -1.97
N VAL A 33 24.04 -1.27 -2.60
CA VAL A 33 22.66 -1.74 -2.82
C VAL A 33 21.92 -1.95 -1.50
N ALA A 34 22.63 -2.46 -0.48
CA ALA A 34 22.05 -2.66 0.85
C ALA A 34 21.64 -1.33 1.48
N SER A 35 22.46 -0.27 1.34
CA SER A 35 22.11 1.07 1.84
C SER A 35 20.92 1.69 1.09
N LEU A 36 20.79 1.42 -0.21
CA LEU A 36 19.63 1.83 -0.99
C LEU A 36 18.35 1.10 -0.51
N GLY A 37 18.43 -0.20 -0.24
CA GLY A 37 17.35 -0.97 0.33
C GLY A 37 16.90 -0.42 1.70
N ALA A 38 17.85 -0.13 2.59
CA ALA A 38 17.57 0.48 3.89
C ALA A 38 16.94 1.87 3.75
N LEU A 39 17.48 2.72 2.87
CA LEU A 39 16.91 4.05 2.57
C LEU A 39 15.48 3.94 2.05
N SER A 40 15.20 2.99 1.16
CA SER A 40 13.86 2.80 0.60
C SER A 40 12.82 2.51 1.69
N ILE A 41 13.13 1.62 2.62
CA ILE A 41 12.25 1.31 3.76
C ILE A 41 12.09 2.51 4.70
N ALA A 42 13.17 3.24 4.96
CA ALA A 42 13.11 4.46 5.78
C ALA A 42 12.23 5.55 5.15
N LEU A 43 12.35 5.75 3.83
CA LEU A 43 11.49 6.69 3.08
C LEU A 43 10.02 6.25 3.09
N ILE A 44 9.74 4.97 2.88
CA ILE A 44 8.39 4.43 3.00
C ILE A 44 7.82 4.75 4.39
N GLY A 45 8.58 4.51 5.46
CA GLY A 45 8.15 4.82 6.83
C GLY A 45 7.90 6.30 7.07
N LEU A 46 8.79 7.17 6.63
CA LEU A 46 8.66 8.62 6.79
C LEU A 46 7.44 9.19 6.05
N PHE A 47 7.31 8.86 4.77
CA PHE A 47 6.20 9.35 3.96
C PHE A 47 4.86 8.73 4.35
N ASN A 48 4.88 7.59 4.99
CA ASN A 48 3.69 6.96 5.57
C ASN A 48 3.04 7.82 6.67
N ILE A 49 3.84 8.49 7.49
CA ILE A 49 3.34 9.43 8.50
C ILE A 49 2.59 10.57 7.81
N ILE A 50 3.21 11.19 6.80
CA ILE A 50 2.62 12.30 6.04
C ILE A 50 1.32 11.84 5.34
N GLY A 51 1.37 10.70 4.66
CA GLY A 51 0.22 10.14 3.95
C GLY A 51 -0.96 9.82 4.87
N SER A 52 -0.69 9.27 6.05
CA SER A 52 -1.71 8.93 7.04
C SER A 52 -2.41 10.17 7.60
N ILE A 53 -1.64 11.21 7.93
CA ILE A 53 -2.18 12.49 8.43
C ILE A 53 -3.01 13.18 7.35
N THR A 54 -2.50 13.27 6.13
CA THR A 54 -3.21 13.91 5.01
C THR A 54 -4.49 13.17 4.65
N ALA A 55 -4.47 11.84 4.57
CA ALA A 55 -5.67 11.04 4.31
C ALA A 55 -6.72 11.21 5.42
N GLY A 56 -6.31 11.21 6.68
CA GLY A 56 -7.20 11.47 7.81
C GLY A 56 -7.86 12.86 7.74
N ALA A 57 -7.08 13.89 7.38
CA ALA A 57 -7.59 15.25 7.17
C ALA A 57 -8.56 15.33 5.97
N MET A 58 -8.21 14.71 4.83
CA MET A 58 -9.06 14.67 3.64
C MET A 58 -10.37 13.91 3.89
N GLY A 59 -10.36 12.88 4.73
CA GLY A 59 -11.54 12.12 5.11
C GLY A 59 -12.65 12.92 5.82
N LYS A 60 -12.35 14.16 6.25
CA LYS A 60 -13.34 15.10 6.77
C LYS A 60 -14.15 15.79 5.66
N TYR A 61 -13.52 16.02 4.52
CA TYR A 61 -14.10 16.83 3.42
C TYR A 61 -14.60 15.98 2.26
N TYR A 62 -14.02 14.80 2.06
CA TYR A 62 -14.34 13.93 0.93
C TYR A 62 -14.93 12.60 1.38
N THR A 63 -15.74 12.00 0.52
CA THR A 63 -16.32 10.67 0.74
C THR A 63 -15.20 9.63 0.82
N LYS A 64 -15.12 8.93 1.93
CA LYS A 64 -13.99 8.05 2.27
C LYS A 64 -13.83 6.87 1.33
N LYS A 65 -14.93 6.34 0.79
CA LYS A 65 -14.89 5.26 -0.22
C LYS A 65 -14.15 5.66 -1.49
N TYR A 66 -14.36 6.89 -1.97
CA TYR A 66 -13.64 7.38 -3.15
C TYR A 66 -12.17 7.64 -2.85
N LEU A 67 -11.85 8.16 -1.66
CA LEU A 67 -10.47 8.30 -1.23
C LEU A 67 -9.75 6.95 -1.17
N LEU A 68 -10.41 5.92 -0.60
CA LEU A 68 -9.86 4.56 -0.58
C LEU A 68 -9.63 4.01 -1.99
N SER A 69 -10.62 4.12 -2.87
CA SER A 69 -10.48 3.70 -4.27
C SER A 69 -9.33 4.42 -4.97
N THR A 70 -9.20 5.75 -4.79
CA THR A 70 -8.11 6.54 -5.35
C THR A 70 -6.74 6.10 -4.82
N ILE A 71 -6.63 5.83 -3.51
CA ILE A 71 -5.38 5.34 -2.91
C ILE A 71 -5.00 3.98 -3.50
N TYR A 72 -5.93 3.04 -3.61
CA TYR A 72 -5.64 1.72 -4.20
C TYR A 72 -5.31 1.82 -5.68
N THR A 73 -5.98 2.68 -6.43
CA THR A 73 -5.64 2.97 -7.83
C THR A 73 -4.23 3.56 -7.95
N GLY A 74 -3.91 4.55 -7.12
CA GLY A 74 -2.58 5.17 -7.09
C GLY A 74 -1.47 4.16 -6.80
N ARG A 75 -1.67 3.25 -5.84
CA ARG A 75 -0.71 2.16 -5.54
C ARG A 75 -0.55 1.21 -6.72
N THR A 76 -1.66 0.86 -7.37
CA THR A 76 -1.64 -0.04 -8.53
C THR A 76 -0.86 0.58 -9.67
N ILE A 77 -1.12 1.85 -9.99
CA ILE A 77 -0.39 2.59 -11.02
C ILE A 77 1.09 2.73 -10.66
N ALA A 78 1.41 3.09 -9.43
CA ALA A 78 2.80 3.19 -8.97
C ALA A 78 3.55 1.87 -9.11
N ALA A 79 2.92 0.75 -8.75
CA ALA A 79 3.51 -0.58 -8.89
C ALA A 79 3.73 -0.96 -10.36
N ILE A 80 2.76 -0.70 -11.25
CA ILE A 80 2.89 -0.95 -12.69
C ILE A 80 4.05 -0.15 -13.27
N ILE A 81 4.08 1.16 -13.02
CA ILE A 81 5.14 2.04 -13.53
C ILE A 81 6.50 1.56 -13.02
N PHE A 82 6.61 1.20 -11.75
CA PHE A 82 7.86 0.78 -11.15
C PHE A 82 8.44 -0.49 -11.78
N ILE A 83 7.61 -1.52 -12.03
CA ILE A 83 8.08 -2.78 -12.62
C ILE A 83 8.30 -2.71 -14.13
N MET A 84 7.66 -1.75 -14.81
CA MET A 84 7.83 -1.56 -16.26
C MET A 84 9.02 -0.65 -16.62
N LEU A 85 9.52 0.13 -15.69
CA LEU A 85 10.67 1.00 -15.87
C LEU A 85 11.96 0.30 -15.40
N PRO A 86 13.12 0.71 -15.92
CA PRO A 86 14.40 0.24 -15.40
C PRO A 86 14.54 0.56 -13.92
N ILE A 87 14.97 -0.43 -13.13
CA ILE A 87 15.19 -0.28 -11.70
C ILE A 87 16.49 0.45 -11.47
N THR A 88 16.39 1.74 -11.20
CA THR A 88 17.47 2.66 -10.90
C THR A 88 17.36 3.18 -9.46
N PRO A 89 18.43 3.70 -8.84
CA PRO A 89 18.34 4.33 -7.54
C PRO A 89 17.28 5.42 -7.46
N THR A 90 17.12 6.19 -8.53
CA THR A 90 16.10 7.25 -8.62
C THR A 90 14.68 6.67 -8.65
N SER A 91 14.44 5.63 -9.47
CA SER A 91 13.11 4.99 -9.53
C SER A 91 12.74 4.34 -8.20
N VAL A 92 13.69 3.74 -7.50
CA VAL A 92 13.51 3.16 -6.15
C VAL A 92 13.12 4.24 -5.14
N VAL A 93 13.81 5.38 -5.12
CA VAL A 93 13.50 6.49 -4.21
C VAL A 93 12.12 7.08 -4.50
N ILE A 94 11.80 7.36 -5.76
CA ILE A 94 10.48 7.90 -6.14
C ILE A 94 9.37 6.91 -5.77
N PHE A 95 9.55 5.64 -6.09
CA PHE A 95 8.58 4.60 -5.73
C PHE A 95 8.38 4.52 -4.21
N SER A 96 9.45 4.58 -3.43
CA SER A 96 9.40 4.54 -1.96
C SER A 96 8.63 5.72 -1.37
N ILE A 97 8.81 6.92 -1.91
CA ILE A 97 8.08 8.13 -1.51
C ILE A 97 6.60 8.00 -1.83
N VAL A 98 6.26 7.65 -3.06
CA VAL A 98 4.86 7.51 -3.52
C VAL A 98 4.17 6.38 -2.75
N MET A 99 4.79 5.21 -2.69
CA MET A 99 4.20 4.06 -2.01
C MET A 99 4.05 4.32 -0.50
N GLY A 100 5.05 4.95 0.13
CA GLY A 100 4.98 5.35 1.53
C GLY A 100 3.82 6.27 1.81
N SER A 101 3.64 7.32 1.00
CA SER A 101 2.53 8.28 1.14
C SER A 101 1.15 7.63 1.04
N LEU A 102 1.03 6.56 0.27
CA LEU A 102 -0.21 5.82 0.08
C LEU A 102 -0.37 4.64 1.04
N TRP A 103 0.65 4.28 1.83
CA TRP A 103 0.73 3.04 2.60
C TRP A 103 -0.39 2.89 3.63
N LEU A 104 -0.28 3.53 4.78
CA LEU A 104 -1.30 3.51 5.84
C LEU A 104 -2.34 4.63 5.71
N ALA A 105 -2.34 5.38 4.61
CA ALA A 105 -3.38 6.35 4.29
C ALA A 105 -4.80 5.73 4.31
N THR A 106 -4.91 4.42 4.12
CA THR A 106 -6.18 3.68 4.21
C THR A 106 -6.67 3.46 5.63
N VAL A 107 -5.79 3.45 6.64
CA VAL A 107 -6.15 3.14 8.05
C VAL A 107 -7.15 4.15 8.63
N PRO A 108 -6.89 5.48 8.62
CA PRO A 108 -7.83 6.45 9.15
C PRO A 108 -9.14 6.51 8.33
N LEU A 109 -9.08 6.24 7.03
CA LEU A 109 -10.28 6.23 6.18
C LEU A 109 -11.15 5.00 6.46
N THR A 110 -10.55 3.82 6.63
CA THR A 110 -11.28 2.57 6.93
C THR A 110 -11.93 2.63 8.30
N SER A 111 -11.21 3.08 9.34
CA SER A 111 -11.79 3.29 10.66
C SER A 111 -12.89 4.34 10.64
N GLY A 112 -12.69 5.42 9.88
CA GLY A 112 -13.67 6.48 9.70
C GLY A 112 -14.95 6.01 9.00
N ILE A 113 -14.88 5.14 7.98
CA ILE A 113 -16.06 4.53 7.33
C ILE A 113 -16.83 3.66 8.32
N ILE A 114 -16.13 2.80 9.05
CA ILE A 114 -16.75 1.89 10.04
C ILE A 114 -17.48 2.70 11.11
N GLY A 115 -16.80 3.69 11.70
CA GLY A 115 -17.40 4.56 12.71
C GLY A 115 -18.59 5.35 12.20
N TYR A 116 -18.54 5.83 10.94
CA TYR A 116 -19.62 6.58 10.33
C TYR A 116 -20.85 5.72 10.02
N ILE A 117 -20.65 4.52 9.46
CA ILE A 117 -21.77 3.65 9.05
C ILE A 117 -22.41 2.95 10.26
N TYR A 118 -21.60 2.39 11.17
CA TYR A 118 -22.07 1.52 12.24
C TYR A 118 -22.12 2.20 13.62
N GLY A 119 -21.57 3.41 13.72
CA GLY A 119 -21.46 4.13 14.99
C GLY A 119 -20.27 3.64 15.84
N LEU A 120 -19.98 4.39 16.91
CA LEU A 120 -18.82 4.14 17.76
C LEU A 120 -18.98 2.91 18.67
N LYS A 121 -20.22 2.50 18.98
CA LYS A 121 -20.52 1.39 19.91
C LYS A 121 -19.86 0.07 19.50
N PHE A 122 -19.83 -0.24 18.20
CA PHE A 122 -19.29 -1.49 17.66
C PHE A 122 -17.96 -1.30 16.91
N MET A 123 -17.43 -0.09 16.92
CA MET A 123 -16.25 0.28 16.14
C MET A 123 -15.05 -0.63 16.44
N GLY A 124 -14.76 -0.90 17.71
CA GLY A 124 -13.62 -1.73 18.12
C GLY A 124 -13.70 -3.14 17.54
N THR A 125 -14.86 -3.79 17.67
CA THR A 125 -15.08 -5.16 17.18
C THR A 125 -15.01 -5.22 15.66
N LEU A 126 -15.71 -4.32 14.96
CA LEU A 126 -15.75 -4.31 13.49
C LEU A 126 -14.39 -3.97 12.89
N TYR A 127 -13.72 -2.97 13.46
CA TYR A 127 -12.37 -2.64 13.02
C TYR A 127 -11.36 -3.77 13.32
N GLY A 128 -11.52 -4.46 14.46
CA GLY A 128 -10.72 -5.63 14.80
C GLY A 128 -10.85 -6.76 13.76
N ILE A 129 -12.08 -7.04 13.30
CA ILE A 129 -12.32 -8.05 12.24
C ILE A 129 -11.65 -7.62 10.93
N VAL A 130 -11.80 -6.36 10.52
CA VAL A 130 -11.14 -5.82 9.33
C VAL A 130 -9.62 -5.90 9.46
N PHE A 131 -9.08 -5.55 10.63
CA PHE A 131 -7.65 -5.62 10.89
C PHE A 131 -7.12 -7.06 10.89
N LEU A 132 -7.89 -8.02 11.42
CA LEU A 132 -7.55 -9.44 11.34
C LEU A 132 -7.45 -9.92 9.88
N SER A 133 -8.43 -9.55 9.04
CA SER A 133 -8.39 -9.90 7.62
C SER A 133 -7.17 -9.28 6.90
N HIS A 134 -6.78 -8.06 7.29
CA HIS A 134 -5.57 -7.42 6.82
C HIS A 134 -4.31 -8.20 7.22
N GLN A 135 -4.23 -8.68 8.45
CA GLN A 135 -3.08 -9.46 8.94
C GLN A 135 -2.98 -10.82 8.23
N ILE A 136 -4.11 -11.49 7.99
CA ILE A 136 -4.13 -12.72 7.20
C ILE A 136 -3.62 -12.45 5.77
N GLY A 137 -4.11 -11.39 5.14
CA GLY A 137 -3.64 -10.98 3.81
C GLY A 137 -2.15 -10.61 3.79
N SER A 138 -1.64 -10.02 4.86
CA SER A 138 -0.22 -9.69 5.02
C SER A 138 0.63 -10.95 5.10
N PHE A 139 0.23 -11.92 5.93
CA PHE A 139 0.90 -13.21 6.05
C PHE A 139 0.94 -13.93 4.70
N VAL A 140 -0.21 -14.07 4.05
CA VAL A 140 -0.31 -14.73 2.73
C VAL A 140 0.58 -14.03 1.70
N GLY A 141 0.60 -12.69 1.68
CA GLY A 141 1.41 -11.92 0.73
C GLY A 141 2.91 -12.12 0.91
N VAL A 142 3.40 -12.17 2.15
CA VAL A 142 4.83 -12.44 2.42
C VAL A 142 5.18 -13.88 2.11
N TRP A 143 4.34 -14.83 2.55
CA TRP A 143 4.55 -16.25 2.30
C TRP A 143 4.55 -16.59 0.80
N LEU A 144 3.58 -16.09 0.05
CA LEU A 144 3.55 -16.28 -1.41
C LEU A 144 4.75 -15.63 -2.10
N GLY A 145 5.22 -14.49 -1.58
CA GLY A 145 6.43 -13.83 -2.08
C GLY A 145 7.65 -14.75 -2.02
N GLY A 146 7.90 -15.39 -0.88
CA GLY A 146 8.98 -16.36 -0.72
C GLY A 146 8.77 -17.61 -1.55
N LEU A 147 7.55 -18.19 -1.48
CA LEU A 147 7.23 -19.44 -2.20
C LEU A 147 7.41 -19.29 -3.72
N PHE A 148 6.92 -18.21 -4.31
CA PHE A 148 7.08 -17.99 -5.75
C PHE A 148 8.52 -17.69 -6.13
N TYR A 149 9.26 -17.00 -5.27
CA TYR A 149 10.69 -16.82 -5.49
C TYR A 149 11.44 -18.15 -5.47
N ASP A 150 11.17 -19.03 -4.51
CA ASP A 150 11.80 -20.36 -4.41
C ASP A 150 11.49 -21.25 -5.64
N ILE A 151 10.27 -21.13 -6.21
CA ILE A 151 9.85 -21.95 -7.35
C ILE A 151 10.34 -21.39 -8.68
N TYR A 152 10.27 -20.07 -8.88
CA TYR A 152 10.48 -19.43 -10.18
C TYR A 152 11.78 -18.61 -10.27
N GLY A 153 12.49 -18.38 -9.15
CA GLY A 153 13.68 -17.56 -9.10
C GLY A 153 13.46 -16.08 -9.42
N SER A 154 12.22 -15.61 -9.37
CA SER A 154 11.83 -14.22 -9.69
C SER A 154 10.64 -13.76 -8.87
N TYR A 155 10.59 -12.45 -8.57
CA TYR A 155 9.47 -11.79 -7.94
C TYR A 155 8.37 -11.31 -8.91
N ASP A 156 8.54 -11.45 -10.21
CA ASP A 156 7.64 -10.88 -11.23
C ASP A 156 6.18 -11.30 -11.04
N ILE A 157 5.95 -12.61 -10.82
CA ILE A 157 4.60 -13.14 -10.62
C ILE A 157 3.94 -12.48 -9.41
N VAL A 158 4.69 -12.30 -8.32
CA VAL A 158 4.16 -11.71 -7.08
C VAL A 158 3.79 -10.24 -7.29
N TRP A 159 4.60 -9.50 -8.06
CA TRP A 159 4.28 -8.13 -8.44
C TRP A 159 2.97 -8.05 -9.22
N TRP A 160 2.79 -8.89 -10.25
CA TRP A 160 1.57 -8.91 -11.06
C TRP A 160 0.34 -9.34 -10.26
N VAL A 161 0.46 -10.34 -9.38
CA VAL A 161 -0.61 -10.70 -8.43
C VAL A 161 -0.95 -9.53 -7.51
N GLY A 162 0.07 -8.85 -6.97
CA GLY A 162 -0.10 -7.66 -6.14
C GLY A 162 -0.82 -6.52 -6.86
N ILE A 163 -0.51 -6.28 -8.14
CA ILE A 163 -1.18 -5.30 -9.01
C ILE A 163 -2.65 -5.68 -9.20
N GLY A 164 -2.94 -6.95 -9.51
CA GLY A 164 -4.29 -7.45 -9.68
C GLY A 164 -5.15 -7.27 -8.41
N VAL A 165 -4.61 -7.63 -7.24
CA VAL A 165 -5.28 -7.43 -5.94
C VAL A 165 -5.48 -5.93 -5.65
N GLY A 166 -4.53 -5.08 -6.01
CA GLY A 166 -4.65 -3.62 -5.87
C GLY A 166 -5.79 -3.05 -6.72
N ALA A 167 -5.86 -3.44 -8.00
CA ALA A 167 -6.93 -3.04 -8.92
C ALA A 167 -8.31 -3.53 -8.44
N PHE A 168 -8.39 -4.80 -8.02
CA PHE A 168 -9.61 -5.35 -7.41
C PHE A 168 -10.04 -4.56 -6.17
N SER A 169 -9.07 -4.21 -5.30
CA SER A 169 -9.36 -3.41 -4.11
C SER A 169 -9.89 -2.02 -4.47
N ALA A 170 -9.37 -1.37 -5.50
CA ALA A 170 -9.87 -0.08 -5.96
C ALA A 170 -11.34 -0.16 -6.38
N ILE A 171 -11.71 -1.20 -7.12
CA ILE A 171 -13.07 -1.39 -7.66
C ILE A 171 -14.07 -1.74 -6.54
N ILE A 172 -13.71 -2.65 -5.62
CA ILE A 172 -14.64 -3.15 -4.59
C ILE A 172 -15.04 -2.08 -3.57
N HIS A 173 -14.29 -0.97 -3.47
CA HIS A 173 -14.65 0.15 -2.60
C HIS A 173 -15.75 1.04 -3.19
N LEU A 174 -15.95 1.06 -4.50
CA LEU A 174 -16.91 1.94 -5.17
C LEU A 174 -18.38 1.68 -4.78
N PRO A 175 -18.87 0.41 -4.68
CA PRO A 175 -20.25 0.13 -4.33
C PRO A 175 -20.60 0.35 -2.87
N ILE A 176 -19.64 0.67 -1.98
CA ILE A 176 -19.90 0.92 -0.56
C ILE A 176 -20.87 2.09 -0.42
N LYS A 177 -22.00 1.84 0.27
CA LYS A 177 -22.96 2.90 0.63
C LYS A 177 -22.52 3.54 1.93
N GLU A 178 -21.91 4.73 1.84
CA GLU A 178 -21.44 5.51 2.98
C GLU A 178 -22.60 6.33 3.58
N THR A 179 -23.59 5.63 4.16
CA THR A 179 -24.73 6.21 4.87
C THR A 179 -24.89 5.52 6.22
N PRO A 180 -25.17 6.26 7.32
CA PRO A 180 -25.39 5.69 8.64
C PRO A 180 -26.48 4.62 8.65
N LEU A 181 -26.28 3.57 9.42
CA LEU A 181 -27.24 2.46 9.51
C LEU A 181 -28.57 2.90 10.13
N SER A 182 -28.55 3.91 11.00
CA SER A 182 -29.73 4.53 11.59
C SER A 182 -30.64 5.18 10.54
N GLU A 183 -30.06 5.82 9.55
CA GLU A 183 -30.83 6.48 8.47
C GLU A 183 -31.41 5.47 7.47
N ARG A 184 -30.72 4.33 7.24
CA ARG A 184 -31.21 3.28 6.32
C ARG A 184 -32.51 2.63 6.78
N LYS A 185 -32.75 2.56 8.10
CA LYS A 185 -33.98 1.99 8.68
C LYS A 185 -35.21 2.90 8.56
N LEU A 186 -34.99 4.16 8.19
CA LEU A 186 -36.06 5.16 8.04
C LEU A 186 -36.59 5.31 6.62
N ILE A 187 -35.93 4.64 5.65
CA ILE A 187 -36.36 4.63 4.24
C ILE A 187 -37.22 3.37 4.05
N PRO A 188 -38.55 3.47 3.90
CA PRO A 188 -39.38 2.33 3.55
C PRO A 188 -38.98 1.82 2.16
N ALA A 189 -39.09 0.49 1.99
CA ALA A 189 -38.76 -0.21 0.74
C ALA A 189 -39.73 0.19 -0.38
#